data_f6cec4b2f86c52d893503c980a0ea122
#
_entry.id   f6cec4b2f86c52d893503c980a0ea122
#
_cell.length_a   1.000
_cell.length_b   1.000
_cell.length_c   1.000
_cell.angle_alpha   90.00
_cell.angle_beta   90.00
_cell.angle_gamma   90.00
#
_symmetry.space_group_name_H-M   'P 1'
#
loop_
_entity.id
_entity.type
_entity.pdbx_description
1 polymer ?
#
loop_
_entity_poly.entity_id
_entity_poly.type
_entity_poly.pdbx_seq_one_letter_code
_entity_poly.pdbx_strand_id
1 'polypeptide(L)'
;MTRSYDKVENEDAMYCIVEIGDDDNKRYLVNNIRGYLPTTIISFVMNLHPEARPIYFSRHGQSMYNVEDRIGGDSSLTEYGLQYAKKLGERIGEIPELPAERLVVWTSCLKRTQETAQFIRCRHRVRWQALNEIGGGACEDLTYKEMEERFPELAELRRKDKLNFRYPQWMRGSEVTRRGESYIDIIDRLQPVVFELERNTQPIIVVSHQAVLRCLLAYFLDIPRSRIPYISLLLEEGCLTALSDPLPHPDPHRAAGLLV
;
A
#
# COMPACT_ATOMS: atom_id res chain seq x y z
N MET A 1 37.72 -8.45 -13.65
CA MET A 1 38.00 -7.18 -14.38
C MET A 1 37.49 -6.02 -13.56
N THR A 2 38.37 -5.43 -12.77
CA THR A 2 38.07 -4.22 -11.99
C THR A 2 37.97 -3.03 -12.95
N ARG A 3 36.76 -2.54 -13.22
CA ARG A 3 36.60 -1.23 -13.86
C ARG A 3 37.02 -0.15 -12.85
N SER A 4 38.14 0.49 -13.08
CA SER A 4 38.51 1.72 -12.41
C SER A 4 37.50 2.80 -12.85
N TYR A 5 36.70 3.30 -11.96
CA TYR A 5 35.93 4.51 -12.20
C TYR A 5 36.89 5.70 -12.00
N ASP A 6 36.97 6.56 -13.02
CA ASP A 6 37.69 7.80 -12.91
C ASP A 6 37.10 8.62 -11.75
N LYS A 7 37.98 9.09 -10.87
CA LYS A 7 37.58 9.94 -9.75
C LYS A 7 36.86 11.17 -10.33
N VAL A 8 35.63 11.38 -9.91
CA VAL A 8 34.93 12.63 -10.22
C VAL A 8 35.69 13.74 -9.46
N GLU A 9 36.54 14.48 -10.16
CA GLU A 9 37.40 15.50 -9.56
C GLU A 9 36.70 16.79 -9.15
N ASN A 10 35.38 16.88 -9.35
CA ASN A 10 34.61 18.07 -8.99
C ASN A 10 33.97 17.88 -7.60
N GLU A 11 34.62 18.41 -6.58
CA GLU A 11 34.12 18.37 -5.18
C GLU A 11 32.74 19.05 -5.01
N ASP A 12 32.34 19.91 -5.93
CA ASP A 12 31.04 20.59 -5.93
C ASP A 12 29.94 19.81 -6.64
N ALA A 13 30.28 18.74 -7.36
CA ALA A 13 29.31 17.93 -8.09
C ALA A 13 28.41 17.12 -7.12
N MET A 14 27.12 17.13 -7.39
CA MET A 14 26.15 16.29 -6.69
C MET A 14 26.07 14.93 -7.38
N TYR A 15 26.48 13.86 -6.70
CA TYR A 15 26.37 12.50 -7.24
C TYR A 15 26.13 11.45 -6.18
N CYS A 16 25.56 10.32 -6.62
CA CYS A 16 25.50 9.09 -5.84
C CYS A 16 26.00 7.94 -6.72
N ILE A 17 26.98 7.21 -6.22
CA ILE A 17 27.48 5.98 -6.84
C ILE A 17 27.07 4.82 -5.95
N VAL A 18 26.45 3.81 -6.57
CA VAL A 18 26.09 2.55 -5.90
C VAL A 18 26.98 1.45 -6.46
N GLU A 19 27.85 0.88 -5.62
CA GLU A 19 28.66 -0.28 -5.96
C GLU A 19 28.04 -1.52 -5.32
N ILE A 20 27.81 -2.55 -6.11
CA ILE A 20 27.33 -3.85 -5.65
C ILE A 20 28.52 -4.81 -5.70
N GLY A 21 29.00 -5.25 -4.54
CA GLY A 21 30.07 -6.24 -4.42
C GLY A 21 29.55 -7.68 -4.61
N ASP A 22 30.50 -8.63 -4.72
CA ASP A 22 30.20 -10.06 -4.96
C ASP A 22 29.42 -10.73 -3.80
N ASP A 23 29.40 -10.13 -2.61
CA ASP A 23 28.72 -10.63 -1.40
C ASP A 23 27.42 -9.84 -1.10
N ASP A 24 26.76 -9.25 -2.07
CA ASP A 24 25.60 -8.34 -1.91
C ASP A 24 25.90 -7.12 -1.01
N ASN A 25 27.17 -6.89 -0.74
CA ASN A 25 27.60 -5.76 0.08
C ASN A 25 27.56 -4.48 -0.76
N LYS A 26 26.54 -3.66 -0.53
CA LYS A 26 26.36 -2.39 -1.23
C LYS A 26 27.20 -1.32 -0.58
N ARG A 27 27.97 -0.62 -1.40
CA ARG A 27 28.65 0.61 -1.01
C ARG A 27 27.97 1.80 -1.69
N TYR A 28 27.69 2.80 -0.88
CA TYR A 28 27.13 4.05 -1.38
C TYR A 28 28.15 5.16 -1.20
N LEU A 29 28.53 5.81 -2.29
CA LEU A 29 29.34 7.01 -2.28
C LEU A 29 28.42 8.18 -2.61
N VAL A 30 28.18 9.06 -1.65
CA VAL A 30 27.26 10.19 -1.78
C VAL A 30 28.03 11.47 -1.57
N ASN A 31 27.95 12.40 -2.51
CA ASN A 31 28.63 13.68 -2.44
C ASN A 31 27.66 14.84 -2.65
N ASN A 32 27.76 15.83 -1.78
CA ASN A 32 27.14 17.15 -1.88
C ASN A 32 25.62 17.15 -2.16
N ILE A 33 24.90 16.12 -1.67
CA ILE A 33 23.46 16.02 -1.83
C ILE A 33 22.75 17.08 -0.98
N ARG A 34 22.05 18.01 -1.63
CA ARG A 34 21.33 19.09 -0.98
C ARG A 34 19.93 19.23 -1.54
N GLY A 35 19.00 19.63 -0.66
CA GLY A 35 17.61 19.83 -1.00
C GLY A 35 16.74 18.59 -0.83
N TYR A 36 15.42 18.83 -0.74
CA TYR A 36 14.44 17.79 -0.40
C TYR A 36 14.41 16.62 -1.41
N LEU A 37 14.26 16.93 -2.70
CA LEU A 37 14.10 15.91 -3.73
C LEU A 37 15.33 15.01 -3.89
N PRO A 38 16.57 15.54 -4.04
CA PRO A 38 17.76 14.69 -4.11
C PRO A 38 17.95 13.83 -2.86
N THR A 39 17.75 14.41 -1.67
CA THR A 39 17.86 13.66 -0.41
C THR A 39 16.83 12.51 -0.34
N THR A 40 15.59 12.75 -0.78
CA THR A 40 14.54 11.73 -0.82
C THR A 40 14.90 10.60 -1.79
N ILE A 41 15.38 10.94 -3.00
CA ILE A 41 15.81 9.96 -4.00
C ILE A 41 16.95 9.09 -3.46
N ILE A 42 17.98 9.72 -2.89
CA ILE A 42 19.13 9.00 -2.32
C ILE A 42 18.69 8.09 -1.17
N SER A 43 17.87 8.62 -0.26
CA SER A 43 17.33 7.82 0.85
C SER A 43 16.55 6.61 0.36
N PHE A 44 15.77 6.77 -0.72
CA PHE A 44 15.05 5.66 -1.33
C PHE A 44 16.02 4.63 -1.92
N VAL A 45 16.97 5.06 -2.77
CA VAL A 45 17.96 4.18 -3.41
C VAL A 45 18.81 3.41 -2.38
N MET A 46 19.22 4.05 -1.29
CA MET A 46 19.99 3.41 -0.22
C MET A 46 19.19 2.34 0.54
N ASN A 47 17.86 2.42 0.53
CA ASN A 47 16.99 1.48 1.22
C ASN A 47 16.39 0.42 0.28
N LEU A 48 16.59 0.51 -1.03
CA LEU A 48 16.15 -0.53 -1.96
C LEU A 48 16.82 -1.87 -1.64
N HIS A 49 16.00 -2.90 -1.49
CA HIS A 49 16.51 -4.26 -1.31
C HIS A 49 16.60 -4.96 -2.69
N PRO A 50 17.78 -5.49 -3.10
CA PRO A 50 17.95 -6.08 -4.42
C PRO A 50 17.36 -7.48 -4.55
N GLU A 51 17.17 -8.19 -3.42
CA GLU A 51 16.64 -9.54 -3.46
C GLU A 51 15.13 -9.54 -3.73
N ALA A 52 14.73 -10.37 -4.69
CA ALA A 52 13.32 -10.63 -4.93
C ALA A 52 12.68 -11.28 -3.70
N ARG A 53 11.61 -10.70 -3.20
CA ARG A 53 10.84 -11.24 -2.09
C ARG A 53 9.35 -11.07 -2.31
N PRO A 54 8.53 -12.05 -1.89
CA PRO A 54 7.10 -11.92 -2.04
C PRO A 54 6.54 -10.89 -1.05
N ILE A 55 5.70 -9.99 -1.53
CA ILE A 55 4.86 -9.10 -0.74
C ILE A 55 3.42 -9.52 -1.00
N TYR A 56 2.71 -9.91 0.06
CA TYR A 56 1.34 -10.37 -0.06
C TYR A 56 0.36 -9.26 0.34
N PHE A 57 -0.70 -9.12 -0.43
CA PHE A 57 -1.77 -8.17 -0.18
C PHE A 57 -3.10 -8.89 0.00
N SER A 58 -3.85 -8.50 1.01
CA SER A 58 -5.21 -8.96 1.23
C SER A 58 -6.12 -7.77 1.53
N ARG A 59 -7.29 -7.74 0.93
CA ARG A 59 -8.36 -6.86 1.40
C ARG A 59 -8.98 -7.46 2.66
N HIS A 60 -9.49 -6.63 3.54
CA HIS A 60 -10.27 -7.11 4.69
C HIS A 60 -11.48 -7.93 4.23
N GLY A 61 -11.92 -8.88 5.07
CA GLY A 61 -13.15 -9.64 4.86
C GLY A 61 -14.38 -8.73 4.76
N GLN A 62 -15.51 -9.28 4.31
CA GLN A 62 -16.75 -8.51 4.22
C GLN A 62 -17.12 -7.88 5.57
N SER A 63 -17.31 -6.57 5.60
CA SER A 63 -17.74 -5.83 6.77
C SER A 63 -19.24 -5.52 6.71
N MET A 64 -19.84 -5.14 7.87
CA MET A 64 -21.24 -4.73 7.93
C MET A 64 -21.52 -3.57 6.95
N TYR A 65 -20.60 -2.59 6.85
CA TYR A 65 -20.74 -1.47 5.91
C TYR A 65 -20.63 -1.88 4.44
N ASN A 66 -19.95 -3.00 4.13
CA ASN A 66 -19.99 -3.53 2.77
C ASN A 66 -21.37 -4.07 2.40
N VAL A 67 -22.09 -4.69 3.36
CA VAL A 67 -23.45 -5.19 3.15
C VAL A 67 -24.46 -4.04 3.04
N GLU A 68 -24.27 -3.00 3.84
CA GLU A 68 -25.12 -1.80 3.85
C GLU A 68 -24.75 -0.79 2.75
N ASP A 69 -23.72 -1.05 1.94
CA ASP A 69 -23.18 -0.16 0.90
C ASP A 69 -22.80 1.23 1.41
N ARG A 70 -22.26 1.31 2.65
CA ARG A 70 -21.85 2.56 3.30
C ARG A 70 -20.41 2.93 3.02
N ILE A 71 -20.18 4.23 2.94
CA ILE A 71 -18.87 4.86 2.71
C ILE A 71 -18.13 5.02 4.03
N GLY A 72 -16.84 4.66 4.05
CA GLY A 72 -15.95 4.93 5.18
C GLY A 72 -16.24 4.12 6.43
N GLY A 73 -16.25 4.78 7.57
CA GLY A 73 -16.56 4.24 8.90
C GLY A 73 -15.64 3.14 9.41
N ASP A 74 -15.91 2.66 10.62
CA ASP A 74 -15.12 1.61 11.28
C ASP A 74 -16.02 0.45 11.75
N SER A 75 -16.71 -0.18 10.79
CA SER A 75 -17.57 -1.35 11.06
C SER A 75 -16.76 -2.63 11.21
N SER A 76 -17.28 -3.56 12.02
CA SER A 76 -16.75 -4.91 12.17
C SER A 76 -17.06 -5.79 10.96
N LEU A 77 -16.42 -6.96 10.89
CA LEU A 77 -16.71 -7.99 9.90
C LEU A 77 -18.11 -8.58 10.11
N THR A 78 -18.69 -9.07 9.02
CA THR A 78 -19.84 -9.98 9.06
C THR A 78 -19.38 -11.38 9.45
N GLU A 79 -20.32 -12.29 9.72
CA GLU A 79 -20.00 -13.72 9.93
C GLU A 79 -19.26 -14.31 8.70
N TYR A 80 -19.69 -13.95 7.50
CA TYR A 80 -19.01 -14.32 6.25
C TYR A 80 -17.58 -13.76 6.19
N GLY A 81 -17.39 -12.49 6.59
CA GLY A 81 -16.06 -11.87 6.69
C GLY A 81 -15.17 -12.56 7.73
N LEU A 82 -15.72 -13.04 8.85
CA LEU A 82 -14.99 -13.82 9.85
C LEU A 82 -14.58 -15.20 9.32
N GLN A 83 -15.44 -15.86 8.54
CA GLN A 83 -15.09 -17.12 7.88
C GLN A 83 -13.94 -16.90 6.86
N TYR A 84 -13.99 -15.81 6.07
CA TYR A 84 -12.89 -15.42 5.23
C TYR A 84 -11.58 -15.24 6.01
N ALA A 85 -11.64 -14.54 7.15
CA ALA A 85 -10.46 -14.30 8.00
C ALA A 85 -9.83 -15.61 8.52
N LYS A 86 -10.65 -16.60 8.89
CA LYS A 86 -10.19 -17.94 9.30
C LYS A 86 -9.50 -18.66 8.14
N LYS A 87 -10.17 -18.75 6.98
CA LYS A 87 -9.60 -19.37 5.77
C LYS A 87 -8.29 -18.70 5.34
N LEU A 88 -8.22 -17.37 5.42
CA LEU A 88 -7.00 -16.61 5.12
C LEU A 88 -5.86 -17.01 6.07
N GLY A 89 -6.13 -17.14 7.38
CA GLY A 89 -5.13 -17.60 8.35
C GLY A 89 -4.64 -19.01 8.08
N GLU A 90 -5.54 -19.94 7.72
CA GLU A 90 -5.22 -21.32 7.32
C GLU A 90 -4.35 -21.31 6.05
N ARG A 91 -4.80 -20.62 4.99
CA ARG A 91 -4.08 -20.55 3.71
C ARG A 91 -2.68 -19.98 3.85
N ILE A 92 -2.50 -18.94 4.64
CA ILE A 92 -1.17 -18.36 4.92
C ILE A 92 -0.27 -19.37 5.63
N GLY A 93 -0.81 -20.16 6.54
CA GLY A 93 -0.06 -21.20 7.24
C GLY A 93 0.42 -22.35 6.35
N GLU A 94 -0.15 -22.50 5.14
CA GLU A 94 0.24 -23.51 4.15
C GLU A 94 1.33 -23.00 3.18
N ILE A 95 1.63 -21.71 3.18
CA ILE A 95 2.61 -21.09 2.26
C ILE A 95 4.02 -21.22 2.88
N PRO A 96 4.93 -22.02 2.28
CA PRO A 96 6.26 -22.26 2.84
C PRO A 96 7.13 -20.99 2.97
N GLU A 97 6.91 -20.02 2.08
CA GLU A 97 7.64 -18.73 2.03
C GLU A 97 7.22 -17.78 3.16
N LEU A 98 6.14 -18.12 3.91
CA LEU A 98 5.58 -17.30 4.98
C LEU A 98 5.69 -17.99 6.37
N PRO A 99 6.88 -18.39 6.83
CA PRO A 99 7.03 -19.00 8.13
C PRO A 99 6.60 -18.03 9.24
N ALA A 100 5.76 -18.47 10.15
CA ALA A 100 5.15 -17.65 11.20
C ALA A 100 6.19 -16.91 12.06
N GLU A 101 7.37 -17.52 12.26
CA GLU A 101 8.47 -16.97 13.06
C GLU A 101 9.15 -15.75 12.43
N ARG A 102 8.99 -15.60 11.10
CA ARG A 102 9.55 -14.49 10.33
C ARG A 102 8.50 -13.55 9.78
N LEU A 103 7.25 -14.02 9.64
CA LEU A 103 6.17 -13.29 9.02
C LEU A 103 5.82 -12.02 9.79
N VAL A 104 5.74 -10.91 9.08
CA VAL A 104 5.24 -9.63 9.59
C VAL A 104 3.89 -9.33 8.94
N VAL A 105 2.89 -8.95 9.74
CA VAL A 105 1.57 -8.58 9.25
C VAL A 105 1.33 -7.10 9.48
N TRP A 106 1.05 -6.38 8.42
CA TRP A 106 0.64 -4.97 8.51
C TRP A 106 -0.86 -4.84 8.31
N THR A 107 -1.49 -4.06 9.18
CA THR A 107 -2.92 -3.75 9.06
C THR A 107 -3.13 -2.24 9.10
N SER A 108 -4.27 -1.80 8.66
CA SER A 108 -4.75 -0.46 9.00
C SER A 108 -5.14 -0.38 10.50
N CYS A 109 -5.52 0.81 10.95
CA CYS A 109 -6.06 0.99 12.30
C CYS A 109 -7.56 0.64 12.42
N LEU A 110 -8.23 0.31 11.30
CA LEU A 110 -9.66 0.02 11.30
C LEU A 110 -9.94 -1.43 11.71
N LYS A 111 -11.04 -1.63 12.45
CA LYS A 111 -11.43 -2.94 13.06
C LYS A 111 -11.42 -4.07 12.04
N ARG A 112 -12.09 -3.89 10.90
CA ARG A 112 -12.23 -4.93 9.88
C ARG A 112 -10.91 -5.50 9.37
N THR A 113 -9.83 -4.73 9.31
CA THR A 113 -8.51 -5.24 8.91
C THR A 113 -7.84 -6.02 10.05
N GLN A 114 -8.02 -5.56 11.28
CA GLN A 114 -7.49 -6.23 12.46
C GLN A 114 -8.21 -7.55 12.72
N GLU A 115 -9.54 -7.57 12.59
CA GLU A 115 -10.35 -8.77 12.67
C GLU A 115 -10.03 -9.77 11.55
N THR A 116 -9.72 -9.28 10.33
CA THR A 116 -9.27 -10.14 9.25
C THR A 116 -7.92 -10.78 9.54
N ALA A 117 -6.99 -10.01 10.11
CA ALA A 117 -5.64 -10.50 10.39
C ALA A 117 -5.53 -11.35 11.66
N GLN A 118 -6.57 -11.43 12.51
CA GLN A 118 -6.47 -12.03 13.86
C GLN A 118 -6.06 -13.50 13.85
N PHE A 119 -6.42 -14.25 12.79
CA PHE A 119 -6.13 -15.69 12.68
C PHE A 119 -4.79 -15.99 12.00
N ILE A 120 -4.09 -14.97 11.48
CA ILE A 120 -2.78 -15.15 10.87
C ILE A 120 -1.75 -15.33 11.97
N ARG A 121 -1.05 -16.45 11.99
CA ARG A 121 0.10 -16.66 12.86
C ARG A 121 1.30 -15.89 12.32
N CYS A 122 1.90 -15.03 13.13
CA CYS A 122 3.00 -14.18 12.71
C CYS A 122 3.89 -13.78 13.87
N ARG A 123 5.11 -13.35 13.56
CA ARG A 123 6.07 -12.82 14.52
C ARG A 123 5.62 -11.48 15.09
N HIS A 124 5.18 -10.55 14.21
CA HIS A 124 4.78 -9.20 14.59
C HIS A 124 3.53 -8.77 13.81
N ARG A 125 2.67 -8.00 14.49
CA ARG A 125 1.61 -7.22 13.83
C ARG A 125 1.86 -5.73 14.04
N VAL A 126 1.84 -4.99 12.96
CA VAL A 126 2.04 -3.54 12.95
C VAL A 126 0.80 -2.87 12.39
N ARG A 127 0.33 -1.83 13.07
CA ARG A 127 -0.79 -1.01 12.63
C ARG A 127 -0.26 0.28 12.02
N TRP A 128 -0.70 0.56 10.80
CA TRP A 128 -0.33 1.76 10.07
C TRP A 128 -1.58 2.62 9.80
N GLN A 129 -1.61 3.83 10.33
CA GLN A 129 -2.69 4.77 10.00
C GLN A 129 -2.68 5.11 8.50
N ALA A 130 -1.50 5.14 7.88
CA ALA A 130 -1.36 5.35 6.44
C ALA A 130 -2.00 4.24 5.59
N LEU A 131 -2.33 3.08 6.16
CA LEU A 131 -3.08 2.00 5.51
C LEU A 131 -4.61 2.09 5.72
N ASN A 132 -5.14 3.10 6.42
CA ASN A 132 -6.58 3.28 6.57
C ASN A 132 -7.25 3.52 5.20
N GLU A 133 -8.53 3.17 5.08
CA GLU A 133 -9.30 3.42 3.85
C GLU A 133 -9.39 4.92 3.54
N ILE A 134 -9.73 5.26 2.31
CA ILE A 134 -9.98 6.63 1.89
C ILE A 134 -10.99 7.31 2.81
N GLY A 135 -10.64 8.47 3.33
CA GLY A 135 -11.53 9.25 4.20
C GLY A 135 -12.72 9.80 3.41
N GLY A 136 -13.92 9.37 3.78
CA GLY A 136 -15.17 9.83 3.17
C GLY A 136 -15.61 11.23 3.64
N GLY A 137 -14.96 11.79 4.66
CA GLY A 137 -15.28 13.12 5.19
C GLY A 137 -16.74 13.31 5.54
N ALA A 138 -17.42 14.26 4.91
CA ALA A 138 -18.86 14.52 5.11
C ALA A 138 -19.77 13.41 4.56
N CYS A 139 -19.23 12.52 3.72
CA CYS A 139 -19.96 11.40 3.16
C CYS A 139 -19.78 10.10 3.98
N GLU A 140 -19.01 10.12 5.06
CA GLU A 140 -18.87 8.94 5.92
C GLU A 140 -20.21 8.52 6.53
N ASP A 141 -20.37 7.21 6.67
CA ASP A 141 -21.58 6.55 7.18
C ASP A 141 -22.82 6.65 6.25
N LEU A 142 -22.75 7.42 5.16
CA LEU A 142 -23.79 7.45 4.13
C LEU A 142 -23.64 6.26 3.19
N THR A 143 -24.75 5.77 2.67
CA THR A 143 -24.74 4.89 1.49
C THR A 143 -24.39 5.71 0.23
N TYR A 144 -23.95 5.05 -0.82
CA TYR A 144 -23.74 5.73 -2.10
C TYR A 144 -25.01 6.39 -2.64
N LYS A 145 -26.18 5.76 -2.41
CA LYS A 145 -27.48 6.31 -2.77
C LYS A 145 -27.80 7.59 -1.98
N GLU A 146 -27.61 7.56 -0.65
CA GLU A 146 -27.81 8.74 0.19
C GLU A 146 -26.84 9.87 -0.17
N MET A 147 -25.59 9.54 -0.57
CA MET A 147 -24.64 10.52 -1.07
C MET A 147 -25.12 11.16 -2.37
N GLU A 148 -25.63 10.38 -3.33
CA GLU A 148 -26.17 10.90 -4.59
C GLU A 148 -27.41 11.78 -4.37
N GLU A 149 -28.28 11.41 -3.44
CA GLU A 149 -29.47 12.19 -3.08
C GLU A 149 -29.14 13.50 -2.37
N ARG A 150 -28.18 13.47 -1.42
CA ARG A 150 -27.80 14.65 -0.61
C ARG A 150 -26.81 15.58 -1.31
N PHE A 151 -25.91 15.01 -2.12
CA PHE A 151 -24.81 15.72 -2.75
C PHE A 151 -24.69 15.34 -4.24
N PRO A 152 -25.73 15.58 -5.09
CA PRO A 152 -25.72 15.14 -6.49
C PRO A 152 -24.57 15.73 -7.29
N GLU A 153 -24.16 16.96 -7.02
CA GLU A 153 -23.01 17.61 -7.68
C GLU A 153 -21.69 16.89 -7.35
N LEU A 154 -21.51 16.47 -6.09
CA LEU A 154 -20.31 15.73 -5.68
C LEU A 154 -20.26 14.35 -6.31
N ALA A 155 -21.41 13.68 -6.42
CA ALA A 155 -21.51 12.39 -7.09
C ALA A 155 -21.12 12.49 -8.58
N GLU A 156 -21.54 13.56 -9.25
CA GLU A 156 -21.18 13.84 -10.64
C GLU A 156 -19.68 14.15 -10.79
N LEU A 157 -19.11 14.99 -9.93
CA LEU A 157 -17.67 15.30 -9.93
C LEU A 157 -16.84 14.02 -9.71
N ARG A 158 -17.25 13.16 -8.79
CA ARG A 158 -16.58 11.87 -8.53
C ARG A 158 -16.66 10.94 -9.74
N ARG A 159 -17.76 10.91 -10.48
CA ARG A 159 -17.88 10.11 -11.71
C ARG A 159 -16.97 10.61 -12.82
N LYS A 160 -16.78 11.94 -12.94
CA LYS A 160 -15.94 12.54 -13.97
C LYS A 160 -14.45 12.34 -13.71
N ASP A 161 -14.00 12.50 -12.47
CA ASP A 161 -12.59 12.39 -12.11
C ASP A 161 -12.42 11.72 -10.75
N LYS A 162 -12.49 10.41 -10.73
CA LYS A 162 -12.37 9.62 -9.50
C LYS A 162 -10.99 9.68 -8.87
N LEU A 163 -9.94 9.99 -9.64
CA LEU A 163 -8.56 10.09 -9.13
C LEU A 163 -8.36 11.33 -8.27
N ASN A 164 -8.78 12.49 -8.79
CA ASN A 164 -8.57 13.78 -8.13
C ASN A 164 -9.75 14.19 -7.24
N PHE A 165 -10.91 13.51 -7.37
CA PHE A 165 -12.06 13.82 -6.55
C PHE A 165 -11.73 13.64 -5.08
N ARG A 166 -11.82 14.73 -4.31
CA ARG A 166 -11.67 14.74 -2.86
C ARG A 166 -13.03 14.82 -2.21
N TYR A 167 -13.30 13.90 -1.28
CA TYR A 167 -14.49 13.98 -0.44
C TYR A 167 -14.46 15.26 0.40
N PRO A 168 -15.59 15.94 0.61
CA PRO A 168 -15.63 17.17 1.40
C PRO A 168 -15.33 16.88 2.87
N GLN A 169 -14.71 17.85 3.53
CA GLN A 169 -14.42 17.77 4.96
C GLN A 169 -15.71 17.95 5.76
N TRP A 170 -15.85 17.21 6.87
CA TRP A 170 -16.88 17.48 7.85
C TRP A 170 -16.37 18.43 8.92
N MET A 171 -17.08 19.55 9.07
CA MET A 171 -16.74 20.62 10.01
C MET A 171 -17.75 20.65 11.17
N ARG A 172 -17.25 20.82 12.39
CA ARG A 172 -18.06 21.17 13.57
C ARG A 172 -17.60 22.54 14.05
N GLY A 173 -18.33 23.59 13.67
CA GLY A 173 -17.84 24.95 13.84
C GLY A 173 -16.59 25.20 12.99
N SER A 174 -15.49 25.62 13.61
CA SER A 174 -14.20 25.81 12.96
C SER A 174 -13.29 24.58 12.97
N GLU A 175 -13.70 23.49 13.61
CA GLU A 175 -12.91 22.26 13.76
C GLU A 175 -13.23 21.25 12.64
N VAL A 176 -12.18 20.73 12.00
CA VAL A 176 -12.29 19.61 11.04
C VAL A 176 -12.36 18.32 11.85
N THR A 177 -13.53 17.69 11.91
CA THR A 177 -13.73 16.45 12.66
C THR A 177 -13.52 15.20 11.79
N ARG A 178 -13.78 15.29 10.47
CA ARG A 178 -13.54 14.22 9.51
C ARG A 178 -12.92 14.79 8.24
N ARG A 179 -11.75 14.29 7.86
CA ARG A 179 -11.06 14.69 6.62
C ARG A 179 -11.58 13.87 5.46
N GLY A 180 -11.96 14.55 4.37
CA GLY A 180 -12.17 13.90 3.08
C GLY A 180 -10.86 13.76 2.34
N GLU A 181 -10.65 12.62 1.69
CA GLU A 181 -9.46 12.33 0.89
C GLU A 181 -9.82 12.08 -0.58
N SER A 182 -8.82 12.22 -1.43
CA SER A 182 -8.78 11.75 -2.82
C SER A 182 -7.79 10.58 -2.93
N TYR A 183 -7.73 9.93 -4.10
CA TYR A 183 -6.68 8.94 -4.38
C TYR A 183 -5.28 9.57 -4.36
N ILE A 184 -5.15 10.84 -4.74
CA ILE A 184 -3.86 11.56 -4.65
C ILE A 184 -3.40 11.67 -3.20
N ASP A 185 -4.31 11.98 -2.26
CA ASP A 185 -3.96 12.02 -0.84
C ASP A 185 -3.53 10.65 -0.30
N ILE A 186 -4.16 9.56 -0.78
CA ILE A 186 -3.72 8.21 -0.42
C ILE A 186 -2.30 7.96 -0.95
N ILE A 187 -2.00 8.30 -2.20
CA ILE A 187 -0.67 8.13 -2.79
C ILE A 187 0.37 8.87 -1.94
N ASP A 188 0.09 10.11 -1.56
CA ASP A 188 1.02 10.92 -0.77
C ASP A 188 1.27 10.33 0.62
N ARG A 189 0.22 9.90 1.34
CA ARG A 189 0.39 9.31 2.67
C ARG A 189 0.96 7.90 2.67
N LEU A 190 0.93 7.21 1.53
CA LEU A 190 1.54 5.88 1.37
C LEU A 190 3.05 5.92 1.11
N GLN A 191 3.66 7.09 0.82
CA GLN A 191 5.10 7.18 0.57
C GLN A 191 5.94 6.49 1.67
N PRO A 192 5.77 6.77 2.98
CA PRO A 192 6.55 6.09 4.01
C PRO A 192 6.28 4.59 4.10
N VAL A 193 5.05 4.15 3.77
CA VAL A 193 4.70 2.72 3.71
C VAL A 193 5.46 2.02 2.58
N VAL A 194 5.52 2.65 1.40
CA VAL A 194 6.27 2.14 0.25
C VAL A 194 7.75 2.06 0.58
N PHE A 195 8.36 3.08 1.17
CA PHE A 195 9.75 3.05 1.60
C PHE A 195 10.02 1.89 2.56
N GLU A 196 9.14 1.67 3.52
CA GLU A 196 9.31 0.57 4.47
C GLU A 196 9.07 -0.81 3.83
N LEU A 197 8.14 -0.93 2.86
CA LEU A 197 7.97 -2.13 2.06
C LEU A 197 9.23 -2.44 1.26
N GLU A 198 9.82 -1.45 0.59
CA GLU A 198 11.05 -1.62 -0.20
C GLU A 198 12.25 -2.00 0.67
N ARG A 199 12.34 -1.47 1.88
CA ARG A 199 13.42 -1.74 2.83
C ARG A 199 13.31 -3.08 3.53
N ASN A 200 12.10 -3.58 3.69
CA ASN A 200 11.85 -4.77 4.50
C ASN A 200 12.41 -6.03 3.85
N THR A 201 13.12 -6.83 4.63
CA THR A 201 13.73 -8.12 4.21
C THR A 201 12.95 -9.35 4.71
N GLN A 202 11.92 -9.15 5.55
CA GLN A 202 11.10 -10.23 6.09
C GLN A 202 9.89 -10.49 5.18
N PRO A 203 9.38 -11.72 5.17
CA PRO A 203 8.08 -12.01 4.56
C PRO A 203 7.01 -11.10 5.16
N ILE A 204 6.19 -10.48 4.31
CA ILE A 204 5.21 -9.48 4.73
C ILE A 204 3.85 -9.70 4.10
N ILE A 205 2.80 -9.54 4.90
CA ILE A 205 1.42 -9.48 4.44
C ILE A 205 0.81 -8.14 4.86
N VAL A 206 0.23 -7.45 3.90
CA VAL A 206 -0.51 -6.20 4.12
C VAL A 206 -2.01 -6.48 4.01
N VAL A 207 -2.73 -6.35 5.12
CA VAL A 207 -4.20 -6.44 5.14
C VAL A 207 -4.77 -5.03 5.22
N SER A 208 -5.39 -4.58 4.14
CA SER A 208 -5.85 -3.21 4.01
C SER A 208 -7.18 -3.09 3.27
N HIS A 209 -7.39 -2.01 2.55
CA HIS A 209 -8.66 -1.59 1.95
C HIS A 209 -8.53 -1.40 0.45
N GLN A 210 -9.67 -1.33 -0.22
CA GLN A 210 -9.70 -1.31 -1.68
C GLN A 210 -8.93 -0.14 -2.31
N ALA A 211 -9.14 1.09 -1.83
CA ALA A 211 -8.46 2.24 -2.44
C ALA A 211 -6.95 2.23 -2.17
N VAL A 212 -6.56 1.84 -0.96
CA VAL A 212 -5.14 1.71 -0.56
C VAL A 212 -4.43 0.62 -1.37
N LEU A 213 -5.04 -0.56 -1.47
CA LEU A 213 -4.45 -1.67 -2.23
C LEU A 213 -4.31 -1.35 -3.72
N ARG A 214 -5.27 -0.63 -4.32
CA ARG A 214 -5.15 -0.13 -5.69
C ARG A 214 -3.92 0.76 -5.87
N CYS A 215 -3.64 1.65 -4.91
CA CYS A 215 -2.47 2.52 -4.98
C CYS A 215 -1.16 1.72 -4.82
N LEU A 216 -1.10 0.78 -3.86
CA LEU A 216 0.08 -0.05 -3.66
C LEU A 216 0.34 -0.96 -4.87
N LEU A 217 -0.69 -1.64 -5.39
CA LEU A 217 -0.56 -2.47 -6.59
C LEU A 217 -0.13 -1.65 -7.80
N ALA A 218 -0.69 -0.45 -7.98
CA ALA A 218 -0.28 0.42 -9.08
C ALA A 218 1.20 0.81 -9.00
N TYR A 219 1.72 1.03 -7.80
CA TYR A 219 3.13 1.29 -7.60
C TYR A 219 4.00 0.09 -8.00
N PHE A 220 3.71 -1.10 -7.47
CA PHE A 220 4.53 -2.29 -7.73
C PHE A 220 4.39 -2.83 -9.16
N LEU A 221 3.24 -2.60 -9.81
CA LEU A 221 2.94 -3.08 -11.17
C LEU A 221 3.17 -2.00 -12.25
N ASP A 222 3.70 -0.84 -11.87
CA ASP A 222 3.91 0.31 -12.76
C ASP A 222 2.66 0.73 -13.56
N ILE A 223 1.50 0.66 -12.88
CA ILE A 223 0.22 1.04 -13.49
C ILE A 223 0.08 2.57 -13.47
N PRO A 224 -0.25 3.22 -14.59
CA PRO A 224 -0.45 4.66 -14.64
C PRO A 224 -1.47 5.17 -13.62
N ARG A 225 -1.19 6.31 -12.99
CA ARG A 225 -2.04 6.89 -11.94
C ARG A 225 -3.50 7.04 -12.34
N SER A 226 -3.78 7.39 -13.60
CA SER A 226 -5.14 7.51 -14.13
C SER A 226 -5.96 6.22 -14.07
N ARG A 227 -5.29 5.06 -14.03
CA ARG A 227 -5.93 3.74 -13.98
C ARG A 227 -6.18 3.25 -12.56
N ILE A 228 -5.53 3.83 -11.54
CA ILE A 228 -5.62 3.40 -10.14
C ILE A 228 -7.05 3.21 -9.64
N PRO A 229 -8.00 4.16 -9.81
CA PRO A 229 -9.35 4.02 -9.27
C PRO A 229 -10.18 2.89 -9.90
N TYR A 230 -9.70 2.34 -11.02
CA TYR A 230 -10.40 1.36 -11.86
C TYR A 230 -9.76 -0.03 -11.82
N ILE A 231 -8.69 -0.22 -11.04
CA ILE A 231 -8.09 -1.55 -10.83
C ILE A 231 -9.13 -2.45 -10.16
N SER A 232 -9.44 -3.58 -10.82
CA SER A 232 -10.31 -4.59 -10.23
C SER A 232 -9.52 -5.41 -9.21
N LEU A 233 -10.01 -5.46 -7.98
CA LEU A 233 -9.52 -6.38 -6.97
C LEU A 233 -10.59 -7.44 -6.83
N LEU A 234 -10.36 -8.61 -7.41
CA LEU A 234 -11.28 -9.74 -7.27
C LEU A 234 -11.32 -10.15 -5.80
N LEU A 235 -12.52 -10.22 -5.25
CA LEU A 235 -12.81 -10.72 -3.92
C LEU A 235 -13.30 -12.16 -4.05
N GLU A 236 -12.48 -13.05 -4.61
CA GLU A 236 -12.78 -14.47 -4.52
C GLU A 236 -12.39 -15.00 -3.15
N GLU A 237 -13.07 -16.04 -2.69
CA GLU A 237 -12.85 -16.64 -1.37
C GLU A 237 -11.39 -17.04 -1.19
N GLY A 238 -10.71 -16.39 -0.25
CA GLY A 238 -9.30 -16.68 0.06
C GLY A 238 -8.29 -16.01 -0.89
N CYS A 239 -8.68 -15.03 -1.68
CA CYS A 239 -7.79 -14.36 -2.63
C CYS A 239 -6.69 -13.59 -1.91
N LEU A 240 -5.51 -14.16 -1.94
CA LEU A 240 -4.26 -13.56 -1.54
C LEU A 240 -3.54 -13.13 -2.82
N THR A 241 -3.37 -11.83 -3.00
CA THR A 241 -2.57 -11.32 -4.12
C THR A 241 -1.10 -11.35 -3.71
N ALA A 242 -0.33 -12.28 -4.27
CA ALA A 242 1.12 -12.29 -4.10
C ALA A 242 1.78 -11.58 -5.28
N LEU A 243 2.77 -10.77 -4.99
CA LEU A 243 3.65 -10.20 -6.00
C LEU A 243 4.92 -11.06 -6.01
N SER A 244 4.98 -12.08 -6.86
CA SER A 244 6.05 -13.06 -6.85
C SER A 244 6.48 -13.53 -8.25
N ASP A 245 6.69 -12.63 -9.21
CA ASP A 245 7.45 -12.93 -10.44
C ASP A 245 7.78 -11.66 -11.20
N PRO A 246 8.89 -11.61 -11.94
CA PRO A 246 9.27 -10.42 -12.66
C PRO A 246 8.23 -10.16 -13.76
N LEU A 247 7.31 -9.22 -13.51
CA LEU A 247 6.70 -8.54 -14.63
C LEU A 247 7.82 -7.88 -15.44
N PRO A 248 7.66 -7.75 -16.77
CA PRO A 248 8.64 -7.07 -17.59
C PRO A 248 8.69 -5.59 -17.21
N HIS A 249 9.37 -5.32 -16.09
CA HIS A 249 9.77 -3.98 -15.68
C HIS A 249 11.12 -3.71 -16.35
N PRO A 250 11.38 -2.49 -16.85
CA PRO A 250 12.69 -2.12 -17.35
C PRO A 250 13.81 -2.31 -16.32
N ASP A 251 13.46 -2.44 -15.03
CA ASP A 251 14.38 -2.82 -13.98
C ASP A 251 14.23 -4.32 -13.64
N PRO A 252 15.22 -5.18 -13.96
CA PRO A 252 15.17 -6.62 -13.69
C PRO A 252 15.12 -7.00 -12.20
N HIS A 253 15.25 -6.03 -11.29
CA HIS A 253 15.25 -6.25 -9.83
C HIS A 253 13.87 -6.08 -9.16
N ARG A 254 12.83 -5.72 -9.89
CA ARG A 254 11.45 -5.69 -9.39
C ARG A 254 10.68 -6.93 -9.83
N ALA A 255 10.74 -7.95 -9.02
CA ALA A 255 9.95 -9.15 -9.22
C ALA A 255 8.57 -8.99 -8.56
N ALA A 256 7.51 -8.94 -9.38
CA ALA A 256 6.14 -8.94 -8.90
C ALA A 256 5.31 -9.92 -9.72
N GLY A 257 4.86 -11.00 -9.11
CA GLY A 257 3.90 -11.95 -9.67
C GLY A 257 2.56 -11.88 -8.96
N LEU A 258 1.47 -11.96 -9.72
CA LEU A 258 0.12 -12.04 -9.18
C LEU A 258 -0.22 -13.53 -9.04
N LEU A 259 -0.25 -14.06 -7.82
CA LEU A 259 -0.89 -15.34 -7.52
C LEU A 259 -2.34 -15.05 -7.10
N VAL A 260 -3.27 -15.47 -7.93
CA VAL A 260 -4.71 -15.48 -7.66
C VAL A 260 -5.09 -16.74 -6.89
#